data_e58c84dbef448131324c43946035e175
#
_entry.id   e58c84dbef448131324c43946035e175
#
_cell.length_a   1.000
_cell.length_b   1.000
_cell.length_c   1.000
_cell.angle_alpha   90.00
_cell.angle_beta   90.00
_cell.angle_gamma   90.00
#
_symmetry.space_group_name_H-M   'P 1'
#
loop_
_entity.id
_entity.type
_entity.pdbx_description
1 polymer ?
#
loop_
_entity_poly.entity_id
_entity_poly.type
_entity_poly.pdbx_seq_one_letter_code
_entity_poly.pdbx_strand_id
1 'polypeptide(L)'
;MTTTSYIDPRTLSATARDAARATACADPSTRVTRSLAGYGIIAGPVYVGVSLAQAMTRDGFDLRRHAWSQLAIGDWGWIQTANLLVTGLMSLAFSVALRRTLAGGRGGRAVPILVAVFGLGVLLAGVFPADPAAGFPVGMATPSTPSLHGTLHLMTSGVGFLALAVAMVVMAVRYAAERRRGRSAFSVVAAVALLGGFGTIASGSGAGVAAFTTGIITALTWLSLLGVDTYTRATYARR
;
A
#
# COMPACT_ATOMS: atom_id res chain seq x y z
N MET A 1 11.06 30.90 1.62
CA MET A 1 11.05 29.44 1.36
C MET A 1 12.13 28.81 2.22
N THR A 2 11.79 28.33 3.41
CA THR A 2 12.72 27.64 4.31
C THR A 2 12.88 26.20 3.82
N THR A 3 14.03 25.88 3.29
CA THR A 3 14.41 24.51 2.93
C THR A 3 14.56 23.69 4.21
N THR A 4 13.64 22.80 4.45
CA THR A 4 13.76 21.81 5.53
C THR A 4 14.90 20.86 5.20
N SER A 5 16.07 21.06 5.82
CA SER A 5 17.20 20.15 5.64
C SER A 5 16.95 18.87 6.45
N TYR A 6 16.85 17.74 5.74
CA TYR A 6 16.88 16.43 6.39
C TYR A 6 18.30 16.13 6.90
N ILE A 7 18.42 15.88 8.22
CA ILE A 7 19.67 15.39 8.81
C ILE A 7 19.57 13.87 8.86
N ASP A 8 20.56 13.17 8.26
CA ASP A 8 20.63 11.72 8.36
C ASP A 8 20.90 11.34 9.83
N PRO A 9 20.01 10.56 10.47
CA PRO A 9 20.17 10.14 11.86
C PRO A 9 21.46 9.38 12.15
N ARG A 10 22.09 8.80 11.12
CA ARG A 10 23.32 8.03 11.26
C ARG A 10 24.55 8.91 11.48
N THR A 11 24.46 10.21 11.15
CA THR A 11 25.57 11.16 11.31
C THR A 11 25.56 11.85 12.67
N LEU A 12 24.51 11.65 13.49
CA LEU A 12 24.38 12.25 14.81
C LEU A 12 25.08 11.40 15.89
N SER A 13 25.71 12.04 16.87
CA SER A 13 26.15 11.39 18.10
C SER A 13 24.95 10.84 18.92
N ALA A 14 25.17 9.89 19.82
CA ALA A 14 24.12 9.32 20.67
C ALA A 14 23.36 10.42 21.42
N THR A 15 24.07 11.33 22.07
CA THR A 15 23.49 12.46 22.83
C THR A 15 22.66 13.40 21.95
N ALA A 16 23.12 13.70 20.74
CA ALA A 16 22.38 14.52 19.79
C ALA A 16 21.12 13.82 19.28
N ARG A 17 21.15 12.48 19.14
CA ARG A 17 19.98 11.67 18.78
C ARG A 17 18.93 11.71 19.89
N ASP A 18 19.33 11.59 21.14
CA ASP A 18 18.41 11.58 22.28
C ASP A 18 17.79 12.97 22.50
N ALA A 19 18.56 14.03 22.39
CA ALA A 19 18.06 15.41 22.43
C ALA A 19 17.07 15.69 21.28
N ALA A 20 17.39 15.26 20.06
CA ALA A 20 16.49 15.40 18.89
C ALA A 20 15.20 14.61 19.08
N ARG A 21 15.26 13.41 19.67
CA ARG A 21 14.07 12.61 20.02
C ARG A 21 13.19 13.30 21.06
N ALA A 22 13.79 13.81 22.14
CA ALA A 22 13.05 14.50 23.20
C ALA A 22 12.31 15.75 22.64
N THR A 23 12.99 16.56 21.83
CA THR A 23 12.39 17.74 21.20
C THR A 23 11.29 17.36 20.19
N ALA A 24 11.51 16.33 19.37
CA ALA A 24 10.52 15.85 18.43
C ALA A 24 9.27 15.26 19.11
N CYS A 25 9.43 14.62 20.27
CA CYS A 25 8.30 14.15 21.07
C CYS A 25 7.46 15.28 21.66
N ALA A 26 8.02 16.46 21.85
CA ALA A 26 7.32 17.63 22.38
C ALA A 26 6.51 18.39 21.32
N ASP A 27 6.89 18.33 20.02
CA ASP A 27 6.23 19.07 18.94
C ASP A 27 4.95 18.36 18.46
N PRO A 28 3.75 19.00 18.60
CA PRO A 28 2.48 18.42 18.16
C PRO A 28 2.46 18.04 16.67
N SER A 29 3.10 18.81 15.78
CA SER A 29 3.12 18.54 14.34
C SER A 29 3.91 17.27 14.00
N THR A 30 4.99 17.00 14.72
CA THR A 30 5.77 15.77 14.61
C THR A 30 4.98 14.56 15.11
N ARG A 31 4.26 14.71 16.24
CA ARG A 31 3.38 13.63 16.76
C ARG A 31 2.31 13.26 15.72
N VAL A 32 1.61 14.23 15.17
CA VAL A 32 0.61 14.00 14.12
C VAL A 32 1.23 13.31 12.90
N THR A 33 2.39 13.77 12.42
CA THR A 33 3.07 13.17 11.28
C THR A 33 3.47 11.72 11.54
N ARG A 34 3.95 11.41 12.75
CA ARG A 34 4.29 10.03 13.16
C ARG A 34 3.05 9.14 13.26
N SER A 35 1.93 9.65 13.82
CA SER A 35 0.67 8.90 13.85
C SER A 35 0.18 8.58 12.44
N LEU A 36 0.23 9.55 11.53
CA LEU A 36 -0.13 9.34 10.12
C LEU A 36 0.81 8.36 9.41
N ALA A 37 2.11 8.38 9.72
CA ALA A 37 3.07 7.39 9.20
C ALA A 37 2.78 5.98 9.75
N GLY A 38 2.28 5.87 10.96
CA GLY A 38 1.83 4.62 11.57
C GLY A 38 0.78 3.89 10.74
N TYR A 39 -0.15 4.61 10.11
CA TYR A 39 -1.12 4.00 9.20
C TYR A 39 -0.44 3.32 8.00
N GLY A 40 0.63 3.92 7.45
CA GLY A 40 1.43 3.27 6.40
C GLY A 40 2.10 1.98 6.88
N ILE A 41 2.53 1.93 8.15
CA ILE A 41 3.16 0.73 8.73
C ILE A 41 2.15 -0.42 8.85
N ILE A 42 0.95 -0.14 9.37
CA ILE A 42 -0.02 -1.19 9.74
C ILE A 42 -1.00 -1.55 8.61
N ALA A 43 -1.16 -0.71 7.58
CA ALA A 43 -2.11 -0.96 6.49
C ALA A 43 -1.89 -2.32 5.82
N GLY A 44 -0.63 -2.66 5.50
CA GLY A 44 -0.28 -3.95 4.91
C GLY A 44 -0.58 -5.14 5.83
N PRO A 45 -0.04 -5.21 7.04
CA PRO A 45 -0.34 -6.27 8.01
C PRO A 45 -1.83 -6.47 8.27
N VAL A 46 -2.60 -5.38 8.42
CA VAL A 46 -4.06 -5.46 8.64
C VAL A 46 -4.74 -6.07 7.42
N TYR A 47 -4.47 -5.55 6.21
CA TYR A 47 -5.08 -6.07 4.99
C TYR A 47 -4.78 -7.55 4.78
N VAL A 48 -3.50 -7.93 4.89
CA VAL A 48 -3.06 -9.32 4.68
C VAL A 48 -3.64 -10.24 5.75
N GLY A 49 -3.57 -9.85 7.03
CA GLY A 49 -4.07 -10.66 8.14
C GLY A 49 -5.57 -10.92 8.06
N VAL A 50 -6.37 -9.89 7.79
CA VAL A 50 -7.83 -10.03 7.64
C VAL A 50 -8.19 -10.85 6.39
N SER A 51 -7.50 -10.63 5.27
CA SER A 51 -7.73 -11.40 4.03
C SER A 51 -7.38 -12.87 4.22
N LEU A 52 -6.25 -13.19 4.85
CA LEU A 52 -5.85 -14.57 5.12
C LEU A 52 -6.81 -15.26 6.10
N ALA A 53 -7.20 -14.59 7.17
CA ALA A 53 -8.18 -15.15 8.12
C ALA A 53 -9.49 -15.53 7.41
N GLN A 54 -10.00 -14.65 6.54
CA GLN A 54 -11.19 -14.96 5.75
C GLN A 54 -10.93 -16.10 4.74
N ALA A 55 -9.82 -16.07 4.03
CA ALA A 55 -9.46 -17.10 3.04
C ALA A 55 -9.40 -18.50 3.66
N MET A 56 -9.03 -18.62 4.93
CA MET A 56 -8.93 -19.88 5.67
C MET A 56 -10.27 -20.35 6.26
N THR A 57 -11.28 -19.47 6.35
CA THR A 57 -12.56 -19.74 7.02
C THR A 57 -13.77 -19.67 6.10
N ARG A 58 -13.59 -19.18 4.85
CA ARG A 58 -14.68 -19.05 3.88
C ARG A 58 -14.81 -20.33 3.04
N ASP A 59 -15.96 -20.97 3.13
CA ASP A 59 -16.27 -22.18 2.35
C ASP A 59 -16.14 -21.92 0.84
N GLY A 60 -15.42 -22.83 0.16
CA GLY A 60 -15.18 -22.76 -1.27
C GLY A 60 -14.11 -21.77 -1.73
N PHE A 61 -13.50 -20.98 -0.81
CA PHE A 61 -12.39 -20.10 -1.18
C PHE A 61 -11.08 -20.88 -1.34
N ASP A 62 -10.42 -20.70 -2.47
CA ASP A 62 -9.12 -21.31 -2.77
C ASP A 62 -8.11 -20.21 -3.12
N LEU A 63 -7.05 -20.09 -2.30
CA LEU A 63 -5.96 -19.12 -2.47
C LEU A 63 -5.23 -19.21 -3.83
N ARG A 64 -5.36 -20.35 -4.53
CA ARG A 64 -4.73 -20.56 -5.84
C ARG A 64 -5.62 -20.08 -6.99
N ARG A 65 -6.93 -19.93 -6.75
CA ARG A 65 -7.95 -19.66 -7.77
C ARG A 65 -8.67 -18.34 -7.59
N HIS A 66 -8.72 -17.82 -6.37
CA HIS A 66 -9.54 -16.67 -6.03
C HIS A 66 -8.68 -15.50 -5.54
N ALA A 67 -8.86 -14.34 -6.17
CA ALA A 67 -8.26 -13.09 -5.66
C ALA A 67 -8.90 -12.68 -4.33
N TRP A 68 -8.13 -12.09 -3.43
CA TRP A 68 -8.62 -11.69 -2.11
C TRP A 68 -9.77 -10.68 -2.17
N SER A 69 -9.88 -9.87 -3.23
CA SER A 69 -11.01 -8.96 -3.43
C SER A 69 -12.35 -9.69 -3.60
N GLN A 70 -12.33 -10.94 -4.07
CA GLN A 70 -13.56 -11.76 -4.17
C GLN A 70 -14.13 -12.12 -2.78
N LEU A 71 -13.33 -12.07 -1.72
CA LEU A 71 -13.82 -12.20 -0.34
C LEU A 71 -14.87 -11.12 0.03
N ALA A 72 -14.95 -10.01 -0.74
CA ALA A 72 -15.99 -8.99 -0.57
C ALA A 72 -17.38 -9.40 -1.09
N ILE A 73 -17.53 -10.64 -1.59
CA ILE A 73 -18.81 -11.16 -2.14
C ILE A 73 -19.43 -12.16 -1.15
N GLY A 74 -20.76 -12.30 -1.18
CA GLY A 74 -21.53 -13.20 -0.32
C GLY A 74 -21.73 -12.66 1.09
N ASP A 75 -22.36 -13.45 1.97
CA ASP A 75 -22.88 -13.03 3.28
C ASP A 75 -21.85 -12.40 4.20
N TRP A 76 -20.60 -12.90 4.17
CA TRP A 76 -19.49 -12.37 4.95
C TRP A 76 -18.63 -11.35 4.18
N GLY A 77 -19.07 -10.94 2.98
CA GLY A 77 -18.32 -10.04 2.11
C GLY A 77 -18.04 -8.68 2.73
N TRP A 78 -18.90 -8.22 3.65
CA TRP A 78 -18.73 -6.96 4.35
C TRP A 78 -17.40 -6.85 5.13
N ILE A 79 -16.83 -7.99 5.60
CA ILE A 79 -15.54 -7.98 6.31
C ILE A 79 -14.43 -7.55 5.37
N GLN A 80 -14.37 -8.11 4.16
CA GLN A 80 -13.37 -7.72 3.18
C GLN A 80 -13.63 -6.32 2.60
N THR A 81 -14.90 -5.96 2.43
CA THR A 81 -15.28 -4.58 2.08
C THR A 81 -14.75 -3.60 3.12
N ALA A 82 -14.99 -3.83 4.41
CA ALA A 82 -14.45 -3.01 5.49
C ALA A 82 -12.91 -2.98 5.48
N ASN A 83 -12.27 -4.13 5.24
CA ASN A 83 -10.81 -4.24 5.13
C ASN A 83 -10.25 -3.37 3.99
N LEU A 84 -10.88 -3.38 2.81
CA LEU A 84 -10.52 -2.53 1.67
C LEU A 84 -10.72 -1.04 2.00
N LEU A 85 -11.86 -0.66 2.57
CA LEU A 85 -12.16 0.72 2.94
C LEU A 85 -11.15 1.25 3.97
N VAL A 86 -10.89 0.49 5.02
CA VAL A 86 -9.92 0.85 6.08
C VAL A 86 -8.52 0.98 5.51
N THR A 87 -8.08 0.01 4.68
CA THR A 87 -6.76 0.06 4.03
C THR A 87 -6.61 1.27 3.11
N GLY A 88 -7.65 1.59 2.34
CA GLY A 88 -7.69 2.78 1.50
C GLY A 88 -7.57 4.08 2.32
N LEU A 89 -8.35 4.21 3.40
CA LEU A 89 -8.30 5.37 4.31
C LEU A 89 -6.94 5.49 5.01
N MET A 90 -6.37 4.38 5.47
CA MET A 90 -5.02 4.36 6.05
C MET A 90 -3.96 4.85 5.04
N SER A 91 -4.07 4.43 3.77
CA SER A 91 -3.15 4.86 2.71
C SER A 91 -3.30 6.34 2.38
N LEU A 92 -4.53 6.88 2.39
CA LEU A 92 -4.80 8.31 2.24
C LEU A 92 -4.21 9.11 3.41
N ALA A 93 -4.43 8.67 4.65
CA ALA A 93 -3.84 9.29 5.82
C ALA A 93 -2.30 9.26 5.78
N PHE A 94 -1.72 8.15 5.36
CA PHE A 94 -0.28 7.99 5.19
C PHE A 94 0.29 8.92 4.11
N SER A 95 -0.45 9.18 3.03
CA SER A 95 -0.02 10.11 1.97
C SER A 95 0.27 11.52 2.51
N VAL A 96 -0.48 11.96 3.53
CA VAL A 96 -0.25 13.24 4.22
C VAL A 96 1.07 13.23 4.98
N ALA A 97 1.43 12.13 5.66
CA ALA A 97 2.74 12.00 6.30
C ALA A 97 3.88 12.06 5.29
N LEU A 98 3.72 11.37 4.15
CA LEU A 98 4.69 11.42 3.05
C LEU A 98 4.88 12.84 2.51
N ARG A 99 3.78 13.60 2.34
CA ARG A 99 3.84 14.99 1.89
C ARG A 99 4.66 15.87 2.84
N ARG A 100 4.54 15.63 4.15
CA ARG A 100 5.27 16.40 5.17
C ARG A 100 6.75 16.00 5.27
N THR A 101 7.09 14.73 5.04
CA THR A 101 8.45 14.19 5.27
C THR A 101 9.32 14.13 4.02
N LEU A 102 8.73 14.03 2.82
CA LEU A 102 9.46 13.95 1.56
C LEU A 102 9.64 15.30 0.85
N ALA A 103 9.11 16.39 1.41
CA ALA A 103 9.21 17.73 0.84
C ALA A 103 10.66 18.09 0.48
N GLY A 104 10.84 18.81 -0.65
CA GLY A 104 12.15 19.29 -1.10
C GLY A 104 13.08 18.27 -1.77
N GLY A 105 12.71 16.98 -1.84
CA GLY A 105 13.53 15.95 -2.49
C GLY A 105 12.88 15.34 -3.74
N ARG A 106 13.64 14.45 -4.42
CA ARG A 106 13.12 13.69 -5.57
C ARG A 106 11.86 12.93 -5.16
N GLY A 107 10.77 13.11 -5.93
CA GLY A 107 9.48 12.47 -5.64
C GLY A 107 8.69 13.08 -4.48
N GLY A 108 9.14 14.19 -3.86
CA GLY A 108 8.49 14.79 -2.68
C GLY A 108 7.05 15.26 -2.89
N ARG A 109 6.65 15.51 -4.14
CA ARG A 109 5.25 15.77 -4.52
C ARG A 109 4.59 14.54 -5.13
N ALA A 110 5.31 13.83 -6.00
CA ALA A 110 4.75 12.71 -6.75
C ALA A 110 4.36 11.52 -5.85
N VAL A 111 5.26 11.08 -4.96
CA VAL A 111 5.03 9.90 -4.13
C VAL A 111 3.80 10.04 -3.23
N PRO A 112 3.57 11.15 -2.50
CA PRO A 112 2.34 11.34 -1.74
C PRO A 112 1.08 11.28 -2.60
N ILE A 113 1.07 11.90 -3.78
CA ILE A 113 -0.07 11.88 -4.70
C ILE A 113 -0.32 10.46 -5.20
N LEU A 114 0.71 9.75 -5.62
CA LEU A 114 0.60 8.39 -6.12
C LEU A 114 0.10 7.41 -5.06
N VAL A 115 0.55 7.55 -3.80
CA VAL A 115 0.03 6.75 -2.67
C VAL A 115 -1.41 7.14 -2.33
N ALA A 116 -1.80 8.42 -2.49
CA ALA A 116 -3.20 8.83 -2.34
C ALA A 116 -4.08 8.23 -3.44
N VAL A 117 -3.63 8.20 -4.69
CA VAL A 117 -4.34 7.55 -5.81
C VAL A 117 -4.49 6.05 -5.56
N PHE A 118 -3.44 5.38 -5.07
CA PHE A 118 -3.54 3.98 -4.63
C PHE A 118 -4.59 3.81 -3.53
N GLY A 119 -4.55 4.63 -2.48
CA GLY A 119 -5.51 4.56 -1.38
C GLY A 119 -6.96 4.77 -1.85
N LEU A 120 -7.18 5.72 -2.76
CA LEU A 120 -8.49 5.95 -3.37
C LEU A 120 -8.92 4.76 -4.22
N GLY A 121 -8.03 4.17 -5.02
CA GLY A 121 -8.29 2.99 -5.83
C GLY A 121 -8.73 1.79 -4.99
N VAL A 122 -8.04 1.53 -3.86
CA VAL A 122 -8.41 0.46 -2.91
C VAL A 122 -9.75 0.75 -2.23
N LEU A 123 -10.01 2.00 -1.85
CA LEU A 123 -11.29 2.41 -1.26
C LEU A 123 -12.44 2.19 -2.24
N LEU A 124 -12.29 2.62 -3.49
CA LEU A 124 -13.29 2.41 -4.54
C LEU A 124 -13.49 0.94 -4.88
N ALA A 125 -12.42 0.13 -4.83
CA ALA A 125 -12.53 -1.32 -4.95
C ALA A 125 -13.37 -1.98 -3.83
N GLY A 126 -13.42 -1.36 -2.66
CA GLY A 126 -14.34 -1.77 -1.58
C GLY A 126 -15.79 -1.33 -1.84
N VAL A 127 -16.00 -0.18 -2.50
CA VAL A 127 -17.33 0.31 -2.88
C VAL A 127 -17.92 -0.48 -4.04
N PHE A 128 -17.07 -0.87 -5.01
CA PHE A 128 -17.46 -1.65 -6.17
C PHE A 128 -16.95 -3.09 -6.01
N PRO A 129 -17.78 -4.06 -5.60
CA PRO A 129 -17.32 -5.44 -5.43
C PRO A 129 -16.93 -6.07 -6.78
N ALA A 130 -15.96 -7.00 -6.73
CA ALA A 130 -15.59 -7.81 -7.88
C ALA A 130 -16.72 -8.77 -8.28
N ASP A 131 -16.72 -9.25 -9.52
CA ASP A 131 -17.66 -10.28 -9.95
C ASP A 131 -17.29 -11.66 -9.35
N PRO A 132 -18.29 -12.54 -9.10
CA PRO A 132 -18.04 -13.94 -8.80
C PRO A 132 -17.22 -14.59 -9.90
N ALA A 133 -16.23 -15.39 -9.52
CA ALA A 133 -15.41 -16.10 -10.50
C ALA A 133 -14.88 -17.44 -9.95
N ALA A 134 -14.57 -18.36 -10.86
CA ALA A 134 -13.96 -19.65 -10.56
C ALA A 134 -14.72 -20.51 -9.53
N GLY A 135 -16.05 -20.31 -9.38
CA GLY A 135 -16.92 -21.05 -8.46
C GLY A 135 -17.00 -20.45 -7.04
N PHE A 136 -16.52 -19.24 -6.84
CA PHE A 136 -16.67 -18.53 -5.55
C PHE A 136 -17.48 -17.23 -5.73
N PRO A 137 -18.41 -16.94 -4.82
CA PRO A 137 -18.93 -17.78 -3.70
C PRO A 137 -19.63 -19.06 -4.21
N VAL A 138 -19.68 -20.09 -3.37
CA VAL A 138 -20.36 -21.35 -3.71
C VAL A 138 -21.80 -21.10 -4.11
N GLY A 139 -22.23 -21.68 -5.24
CA GLY A 139 -23.58 -21.51 -5.78
C GLY A 139 -23.80 -20.25 -6.62
N MET A 140 -22.84 -19.32 -6.69
CA MET A 140 -22.94 -18.16 -7.58
C MET A 140 -22.29 -18.43 -8.93
N ALA A 141 -23.03 -18.14 -10.00
CA ALA A 141 -22.51 -18.29 -11.37
C ALA A 141 -21.54 -17.16 -11.70
N THR A 142 -20.45 -17.48 -12.41
CA THR A 142 -19.62 -16.47 -13.02
C THR A 142 -20.39 -15.79 -14.16
N PRO A 143 -20.52 -14.45 -14.17
CA PRO A 143 -21.26 -13.77 -15.22
C PRO A 143 -20.56 -13.96 -16.59
N SER A 144 -21.33 -14.11 -17.65
CA SER A 144 -20.80 -14.24 -19.02
C SER A 144 -20.15 -12.97 -19.55
N THR A 145 -20.58 -11.81 -19.02
CA THR A 145 -19.99 -10.50 -19.28
C THR A 145 -19.74 -9.80 -17.96
N PRO A 146 -18.61 -9.08 -17.82
CA PRO A 146 -18.33 -8.34 -16.60
C PRO A 146 -19.46 -7.37 -16.24
N SER A 147 -19.85 -7.36 -14.96
CA SER A 147 -20.82 -6.38 -14.46
C SER A 147 -20.22 -4.97 -14.43
N LEU A 148 -21.07 -3.94 -14.30
CA LEU A 148 -20.59 -2.57 -14.11
C LEU A 148 -19.74 -2.47 -12.84
N HIS A 149 -20.16 -3.10 -11.74
CA HIS A 149 -19.41 -3.11 -10.48
C HIS A 149 -18.06 -3.82 -10.65
N GLY A 150 -18.01 -5.01 -11.25
CA GLY A 150 -16.77 -5.74 -11.51
C GLY A 150 -15.82 -4.96 -12.44
N THR A 151 -16.36 -4.29 -13.45
CA THR A 151 -15.58 -3.43 -14.34
C THR A 151 -14.97 -2.24 -13.58
N LEU A 152 -15.76 -1.53 -12.77
CA LEU A 152 -15.30 -0.41 -11.95
C LEU A 152 -14.28 -0.87 -10.90
N HIS A 153 -14.50 -2.05 -10.29
CA HIS A 153 -13.54 -2.66 -9.37
C HIS A 153 -12.17 -2.86 -10.04
N LEU A 154 -12.16 -3.47 -11.21
CA LEU A 154 -10.91 -3.74 -11.94
C LEU A 154 -10.22 -2.45 -12.38
N MET A 155 -10.97 -1.48 -12.90
CA MET A 155 -10.41 -0.21 -13.35
C MET A 155 -9.83 0.60 -12.20
N THR A 156 -10.56 0.76 -11.09
CA THR A 156 -10.10 1.55 -9.94
C THR A 156 -8.90 0.90 -9.25
N SER A 157 -8.93 -0.44 -9.10
CA SER A 157 -7.79 -1.21 -8.59
C SER A 157 -6.57 -1.08 -9.51
N GLY A 158 -6.76 -1.22 -10.83
CA GLY A 158 -5.69 -1.13 -11.81
C GLY A 158 -4.99 0.23 -11.79
N VAL A 159 -5.77 1.33 -11.77
CA VAL A 159 -5.22 2.69 -11.62
C VAL A 159 -4.46 2.84 -10.30
N GLY A 160 -5.01 2.31 -9.20
CA GLY A 160 -4.37 2.32 -7.90
C GLY A 160 -3.03 1.56 -7.90
N PHE A 161 -3.00 0.35 -8.46
CA PHE A 161 -1.78 -0.46 -8.52
C PHE A 161 -0.73 0.16 -9.43
N LEU A 162 -1.12 0.73 -10.58
CA LEU A 162 -0.21 1.46 -11.45
C LEU A 162 0.41 2.65 -10.71
N ALA A 163 -0.41 3.44 -10.01
CA ALA A 163 0.07 4.57 -9.21
C ALA A 163 1.07 4.12 -8.13
N LEU A 164 0.77 3.02 -7.40
CA LEU A 164 1.68 2.49 -6.40
C LEU A 164 2.99 1.99 -7.01
N ALA A 165 2.95 1.30 -8.15
CA ALA A 165 4.16 0.85 -8.85
C ALA A 165 5.02 2.03 -9.31
N VAL A 166 4.42 3.10 -9.83
CA VAL A 166 5.14 4.35 -10.17
C VAL A 166 5.74 4.98 -8.92
N ALA A 167 5.03 5.01 -7.78
CA ALA A 167 5.58 5.48 -6.51
C ALA A 167 6.82 4.68 -6.08
N MET A 168 6.79 3.35 -6.25
CA MET A 168 7.92 2.47 -5.97
C MET A 168 9.13 2.81 -6.85
N VAL A 169 8.94 3.02 -8.15
CA VAL A 169 10.02 3.40 -9.08
C VAL A 169 10.61 4.77 -8.69
N VAL A 170 9.76 5.76 -8.39
CA VAL A 170 10.22 7.08 -7.94
C VAL A 170 11.02 6.97 -6.64
N MET A 171 10.55 6.15 -5.69
CA MET A 171 11.30 5.90 -4.45
C MET A 171 12.58 5.10 -4.67
N ALA A 172 12.62 4.19 -5.65
CA ALA A 172 13.85 3.49 -6.02
C ALA A 172 14.94 4.48 -6.46
N VAL A 173 14.59 5.44 -7.33
CA VAL A 173 15.51 6.51 -7.77
C VAL A 173 15.96 7.37 -6.59
N ARG A 174 15.05 7.74 -5.69
CA ARG A 174 15.38 8.48 -4.48
C ARG A 174 16.34 7.71 -3.58
N TYR A 175 16.04 6.44 -3.28
CA TYR A 175 16.88 5.59 -2.44
C TYR A 175 18.28 5.33 -3.07
N ALA A 176 18.36 5.21 -4.39
CA ALA A 176 19.63 5.11 -5.10
C ALA A 176 20.50 6.39 -4.90
N ALA A 177 19.89 7.57 -5.01
CA ALA A 177 20.54 8.84 -4.75
C ALA A 177 20.97 9.00 -3.27
N GLU A 178 20.19 8.46 -2.34
CA GLU A 178 20.51 8.40 -0.90
C GLU A 178 21.52 7.25 -0.59
N ARG A 179 22.06 6.55 -1.59
CA ARG A 179 22.97 5.40 -1.46
C ARG A 179 22.40 4.22 -0.66
N ARG A 180 21.08 4.10 -0.57
CA ARG A 180 20.34 3.04 0.13
C ARG A 180 19.99 1.91 -0.86
N ARG A 181 21.00 1.24 -1.39
CA ARG A 181 20.90 0.27 -2.50
C ARG A 181 19.88 -0.84 -2.25
N GLY A 182 19.83 -1.43 -1.06
CA GLY A 182 18.88 -2.49 -0.72
C GLY A 182 17.42 -2.03 -0.81
N ARG A 183 17.09 -0.82 -0.32
CA ARG A 183 15.74 -0.24 -0.45
C ARG A 183 15.40 0.12 -1.88
N SER A 184 16.38 0.60 -2.65
CA SER A 184 16.21 0.87 -4.08
C SER A 184 15.88 -0.41 -4.84
N ALA A 185 16.66 -1.48 -4.68
CA ALA A 185 16.43 -2.76 -5.32
C ALA A 185 15.08 -3.36 -4.93
N PHE A 186 14.74 -3.36 -3.63
CA PHE A 186 13.44 -3.86 -3.16
C PHE A 186 12.27 -3.08 -3.76
N SER A 187 12.39 -1.76 -3.95
CA SER A 187 11.35 -0.95 -4.58
C SER A 187 11.11 -1.36 -6.04
N VAL A 188 12.18 -1.67 -6.79
CA VAL A 188 12.07 -2.17 -8.17
C VAL A 188 11.41 -3.55 -8.19
N VAL A 189 11.88 -4.48 -7.33
CA VAL A 189 11.31 -5.83 -7.22
C VAL A 189 9.82 -5.76 -6.89
N ALA A 190 9.41 -4.91 -5.95
CA ALA A 190 8.02 -4.75 -5.56
C ALA A 190 7.16 -4.20 -6.71
N ALA A 191 7.66 -3.24 -7.49
CA ALA A 191 6.96 -2.70 -8.65
C ALA A 191 6.76 -3.78 -9.74
N VAL A 192 7.80 -4.55 -10.04
CA VAL A 192 7.75 -5.64 -11.04
C VAL A 192 6.81 -6.75 -10.57
N ALA A 193 6.89 -7.16 -9.30
CA ALA A 193 6.01 -8.20 -8.74
C ALA A 193 4.54 -7.77 -8.78
N LEU A 194 4.22 -6.52 -8.43
CA LEU A 194 2.86 -6.00 -8.45
C LEU A 194 2.29 -5.94 -9.88
N LEU A 195 3.01 -5.31 -10.80
CA LEU A 195 2.53 -5.15 -12.19
C LEU A 195 2.54 -6.48 -12.94
N GLY A 196 3.55 -7.32 -12.74
CA GLY A 196 3.62 -8.66 -13.33
C GLY A 196 2.46 -9.54 -12.84
N GLY A 197 2.22 -9.57 -11.53
CA GLY A 197 1.11 -10.30 -10.93
C GLY A 197 -0.25 -9.80 -11.43
N PHE A 198 -0.45 -8.48 -11.50
CA PHE A 198 -1.69 -7.90 -12.04
C PHE A 198 -1.87 -8.24 -13.54
N GLY A 199 -0.81 -8.19 -14.33
CA GLY A 199 -0.84 -8.57 -15.73
C GLY A 199 -1.19 -10.04 -15.94
N THR A 200 -0.68 -10.96 -15.11
CA THR A 200 -0.98 -12.39 -15.20
C THR A 200 -2.44 -12.71 -14.84
N ILE A 201 -3.02 -12.04 -13.83
CA ILE A 201 -4.44 -12.24 -13.51
C ILE A 201 -5.35 -11.64 -14.60
N ALA A 202 -4.99 -10.49 -15.14
CA ALA A 202 -5.73 -9.84 -16.23
C ALA A 202 -5.69 -10.65 -17.55
N SER A 203 -4.63 -11.43 -17.80
CA SER A 203 -4.52 -12.31 -18.96
C SER A 203 -5.24 -13.66 -18.81
N GLY A 204 -5.85 -13.95 -17.64
CA GLY A 204 -6.52 -15.23 -17.39
C GLY A 204 -5.56 -16.42 -17.21
N SER A 205 -4.28 -16.19 -16.93
CA SER A 205 -3.28 -17.23 -16.70
C SER A 205 -3.64 -18.09 -15.48
N GLY A 206 -3.49 -19.42 -15.58
CA GLY A 206 -3.74 -20.34 -14.45
C GLY A 206 -2.89 -20.09 -13.21
N ALA A 207 -1.69 -19.49 -13.34
CA ALA A 207 -0.83 -19.07 -12.24
C ALA A 207 -1.11 -17.61 -11.78
N GLY A 208 -2.07 -16.91 -12.43
CA GLY A 208 -2.28 -15.48 -12.27
C GLY A 208 -2.62 -15.07 -10.85
N VAL A 209 -3.48 -15.84 -10.16
CA VAL A 209 -3.88 -15.51 -8.78
C VAL A 209 -2.71 -15.60 -7.81
N ALA A 210 -1.89 -16.64 -7.88
CA ALA A 210 -0.74 -16.80 -7.00
C ALA A 210 0.32 -15.69 -7.24
N ALA A 211 0.61 -15.38 -8.50
CA ALA A 211 1.51 -14.29 -8.87
C ALA A 211 0.99 -12.93 -8.39
N PHE A 212 -0.30 -12.67 -8.57
CA PHE A 212 -0.94 -11.45 -8.12
C PHE A 212 -0.94 -11.31 -6.59
N THR A 213 -1.29 -12.38 -5.88
CA THR A 213 -1.27 -12.41 -4.40
C THR A 213 0.14 -12.11 -3.87
N THR A 214 1.17 -12.73 -4.49
CA THR A 214 2.57 -12.45 -4.16
C THR A 214 2.93 -10.99 -4.42
N GLY A 215 2.48 -10.43 -5.55
CA GLY A 215 2.64 -9.02 -5.90
C GLY A 215 2.01 -8.08 -4.86
N ILE A 216 0.78 -8.37 -4.42
CA ILE A 216 0.07 -7.59 -3.39
C ILE A 216 0.80 -7.64 -2.05
N ILE A 217 1.20 -8.83 -1.59
CA ILE A 217 1.95 -8.98 -0.32
C ILE A 217 3.26 -8.18 -0.39
N THR A 218 4.00 -8.30 -1.49
CA THR A 218 5.27 -7.59 -1.68
C THR A 218 5.06 -6.07 -1.71
N ALA A 219 4.01 -5.60 -2.39
CA ALA A 219 3.66 -4.18 -2.49
C ALA A 219 3.26 -3.59 -1.12
N LEU A 220 2.44 -4.31 -0.36
CA LEU A 220 2.03 -3.88 0.97
C LEU A 220 3.18 -3.93 1.99
N THR A 221 4.09 -4.91 1.86
CA THR A 221 5.35 -4.93 2.62
C THR A 221 6.20 -3.70 2.30
N TRP A 222 6.30 -3.34 1.02
CA TRP A 222 6.99 -2.11 0.60
C TRP A 222 6.35 -0.86 1.21
N LEU A 223 5.01 -0.78 1.20
CA LEU A 223 4.27 0.34 1.80
C LEU A 223 4.56 0.46 3.30
N SER A 224 4.58 -0.67 4.02
CA SER A 224 4.90 -0.73 5.46
C SER A 224 6.34 -0.28 5.74
N LEU A 225 7.30 -0.71 4.94
CA LEU A 225 8.71 -0.28 5.07
C LEU A 225 8.89 1.21 4.73
N LEU A 226 8.12 1.75 3.78
CA LEU A 226 8.08 3.19 3.51
C LEU A 226 7.46 3.94 4.70
N GLY A 227 6.44 3.36 5.34
CA GLY A 227 5.86 3.87 6.59
C GLY A 227 6.90 3.99 7.71
N VAL A 228 7.69 2.94 7.95
CA VAL A 228 8.79 2.94 8.93
C VAL A 228 9.82 4.03 8.59
N ASP A 229 10.22 4.15 7.32
CA ASP A 229 11.16 5.18 6.88
C ASP A 229 10.61 6.58 7.12
N THR A 230 9.33 6.80 6.81
CA THR A 230 8.62 8.07 7.00
C THR A 230 8.52 8.43 8.49
N TYR A 231 8.17 7.46 9.33
CA TYR A 231 8.12 7.62 10.78
C TYR A 231 9.47 8.03 11.37
N THR A 232 10.54 7.39 10.90
CA THR A 232 11.92 7.71 11.31
C THR A 232 12.32 9.09 10.83
N ARG A 233 12.04 9.45 9.56
CA ARG A 233 12.32 10.78 9.01
C ARG A 233 11.59 11.88 9.79
N ALA A 234 10.32 11.67 10.16
CA ALA A 234 9.56 12.63 10.96
C ALA A 234 10.18 12.92 12.33
N THR A 235 10.93 11.95 12.90
CA THR A 235 11.62 12.12 14.18
C THR A 235 12.84 13.05 14.08
N TYR A 236 13.48 13.13 12.90
CA TYR A 236 14.74 13.85 12.70
C TYR A 236 14.63 15.05 11.75
N ALA A 237 13.45 15.34 11.22
CA ALA A 237 13.23 16.53 10.40
C ALA A 237 13.38 17.78 11.29
N ARG A 238 14.28 18.70 10.91
CA ARG A 238 14.33 20.05 11.45
C ARG A 238 13.40 20.94 10.65
N ARG A 239 12.66 21.79 11.33
CA ARG A 239 11.89 22.86 10.71
C ARG A 239 12.83 23.98 10.24
#